data_a0a86ff37b605d9517fdbbe4b0464925
#
_entry.id   a0a86ff37b605d9517fdbbe4b0464925
#
_cell.length_a   1.000
_cell.length_b   1.000
_cell.length_c   1.000
_cell.angle_alpha   90.00
_cell.angle_beta   90.00
_cell.angle_gamma   90.00
#
_symmetry.space_group_name_H-M   'P 1'
#
loop_
_entity.id
_entity.type
_entity.pdbx_description
1 polymer ?
#
loop_
_entity_poly.entity_id
_entity_poly.type
_entity_poly.pdbx_seq_one_letter_code
_entity_poly.pdbx_strand_id
1 'polypeptide(L)'
;MLAYEIRDGVHVLFLQPNPENLRGGVVVLDSWLIAEIHATLEVIAREKPAGLVLASASTRVYVAGADLAEIDALDDAALEQYLLRGSAAFSMIPQLGCPTASAIHGATLGGGLEIAMHCDALVAALPAADAKPWRVGLPEAGLCICPGWGGTLMLPARIIPALAIEKTATGETWPSDTAPLCLFDVRAEAGSGSEGAIAAAIKWIKAQDVSGGAYAASTTPRRALSTHNAAAITPICDELAKSVGNTLHGAACLDAVRQGVAHGFAAGVARERAHLVALRHSAPARAKLDAFLKK
;
A
#
# COMPACT_ATOMS: atom_id res chain seq x y z
N MET A 1 17.85 -11.91 -0.33
CA MET A 1 17.17 -11.32 0.86
C MET A 1 17.48 -9.84 0.92
N LEU A 2 16.51 -9.05 1.31
CA LEU A 2 16.66 -7.62 1.55
C LEU A 2 17.54 -7.35 2.78
N ALA A 3 18.19 -6.20 2.79
CA ALA A 3 18.90 -5.73 3.97
C ALA A 3 17.91 -5.40 5.08
N TYR A 4 18.20 -5.85 6.30
CA TYR A 4 17.52 -5.42 7.52
C TYR A 4 18.52 -5.27 8.66
N GLU A 5 18.16 -4.52 9.64
CA GLU A 5 18.95 -4.33 10.86
C GLU A 5 18.04 -4.33 12.09
N ILE A 6 18.61 -4.54 13.26
CA ILE A 6 17.88 -4.48 14.52
C ILE A 6 18.31 -3.22 15.26
N ARG A 7 17.36 -2.30 15.48
CA ARG A 7 17.56 -1.07 16.26
C ARG A 7 16.66 -1.12 17.49
N ASP A 8 17.23 -1.09 18.67
CA ASP A 8 16.51 -1.15 19.95
C ASP A 8 15.53 -2.35 20.06
N GLY A 9 15.87 -3.49 19.48
CA GLY A 9 15.05 -4.69 19.46
C GLY A 9 13.95 -4.71 18.38
N VAL A 10 13.84 -3.65 17.58
CA VAL A 10 12.90 -3.55 16.45
C VAL A 10 13.62 -3.85 15.14
N HIS A 11 13.05 -4.72 14.32
CA HIS A 11 13.58 -5.01 12.97
C HIS A 11 13.23 -3.87 12.02
N VAL A 12 14.22 -3.35 11.31
CA VAL A 12 14.06 -2.32 10.26
C VAL A 12 14.41 -2.97 8.92
N LEU A 13 13.40 -3.24 8.11
CA LEU A 13 13.55 -3.86 6.78
C LEU A 13 13.57 -2.77 5.71
N PHE A 14 14.61 -2.77 4.86
CA PHE A 14 14.78 -1.80 3.80
C PHE A 14 14.30 -2.36 2.46
N LEU A 15 13.22 -1.80 1.94
CA LEU A 15 12.76 -2.02 0.57
C LEU A 15 13.73 -1.33 -0.39
N GLN A 16 14.30 -2.07 -1.34
CA GLN A 16 15.35 -1.56 -2.23
C GLN A 16 15.00 -1.81 -3.70
N PRO A 17 15.54 -1.02 -4.63
CA PRO A 17 15.37 -1.28 -6.06
C PRO A 17 16.03 -2.62 -6.44
N ASN A 18 15.47 -3.26 -7.47
CA ASN A 18 16.05 -4.44 -8.05
C ASN A 18 17.49 -4.14 -8.55
N PRO A 19 18.52 -4.88 -8.09
CA PRO A 19 19.91 -4.62 -8.47
C PRO A 19 20.17 -4.78 -9.98
N GLU A 20 19.37 -5.58 -10.68
CA GLU A 20 19.47 -5.74 -12.14
C GLU A 20 18.73 -4.64 -12.91
N ASN A 21 17.84 -3.87 -12.22
CA ASN A 21 17.06 -2.79 -12.82
C ASN A 21 16.88 -1.64 -11.83
N LEU A 22 17.92 -0.87 -11.61
CA LEU A 22 17.97 0.18 -10.57
C LEU A 22 16.98 1.35 -10.79
N ARG A 23 16.48 1.58 -11.98
CA ARG A 23 15.53 2.66 -12.31
C ARG A 23 15.87 4.01 -11.69
N GLY A 24 17.17 4.35 -11.67
CA GLY A 24 17.68 5.58 -11.02
C GLY A 24 17.47 5.61 -9.50
N GLY A 25 17.44 4.45 -8.84
CA GLY A 25 17.26 4.33 -7.39
C GLY A 25 15.79 4.42 -6.92
N VAL A 26 14.84 4.31 -7.84
CA VAL A 26 13.40 4.27 -7.51
C VAL A 26 13.00 2.86 -7.12
N VAL A 27 12.40 2.71 -5.95
CA VAL A 27 11.82 1.44 -5.49
C VAL A 27 10.44 1.25 -6.11
N VAL A 28 10.28 0.16 -6.87
CA VAL A 28 9.02 -0.33 -7.42
C VAL A 28 8.82 -1.79 -7.02
N LEU A 29 7.58 -2.21 -6.88
CA LEU A 29 7.22 -3.59 -6.58
C LEU A 29 7.24 -4.40 -7.89
N ASP A 30 8.40 -4.91 -8.26
CA ASP A 30 8.57 -5.90 -9.30
C ASP A 30 8.56 -7.33 -8.70
N SER A 31 8.56 -8.36 -9.53
CA SER A 31 8.55 -9.75 -9.08
C SER A 31 9.75 -10.10 -8.21
N TRP A 32 10.92 -9.49 -8.47
CA TRP A 32 12.12 -9.69 -7.65
C TRP A 32 11.90 -9.13 -6.23
N LEU A 33 11.49 -7.85 -6.11
CA LEU A 33 11.30 -7.23 -4.80
C LEU A 33 10.21 -7.93 -3.99
N ILE A 34 9.10 -8.35 -4.62
CA ILE A 34 8.03 -9.11 -3.97
C ILE A 34 8.56 -10.43 -3.41
N ALA A 35 9.36 -11.17 -4.18
CA ALA A 35 9.97 -12.41 -3.73
C ALA A 35 10.94 -12.19 -2.56
N GLU A 36 11.75 -11.14 -2.64
CA GLU A 36 12.71 -10.77 -1.61
C GLU A 36 12.01 -10.32 -0.30
N ILE A 37 10.91 -9.56 -0.39
CA ILE A 37 10.08 -9.20 0.76
C ILE A 37 9.57 -10.48 1.45
N HIS A 38 9.00 -11.41 0.68
CA HIS A 38 8.49 -12.67 1.22
C HIS A 38 9.59 -13.45 1.95
N ALA A 39 10.70 -13.72 1.28
CA ALA A 39 11.81 -14.50 1.83
C ALA A 39 12.42 -13.83 3.08
N THR A 40 12.53 -12.50 3.11
CA THR A 40 13.08 -11.78 4.25
C THR A 40 12.12 -11.79 5.44
N LEU A 41 10.82 -11.61 5.19
CA LEU A 41 9.79 -11.69 6.25
C LEU A 41 9.68 -13.09 6.84
N GLU A 42 9.92 -14.17 6.07
CA GLU A 42 10.02 -15.53 6.62
C GLU A 42 11.18 -15.68 7.62
N VAL A 43 12.33 -15.06 7.34
CA VAL A 43 13.47 -15.06 8.27
C VAL A 43 13.13 -14.27 9.53
N ILE A 44 12.65 -13.04 9.37
CA ILE A 44 12.27 -12.16 10.48
C ILE A 44 11.20 -12.82 11.38
N ALA A 45 10.22 -13.51 10.79
CA ALA A 45 9.18 -14.20 11.54
C ALA A 45 9.75 -15.29 12.49
N ARG A 46 10.80 -16.01 12.05
CA ARG A 46 11.48 -17.02 12.89
C ARG A 46 12.24 -16.41 14.06
N GLU A 47 12.69 -15.17 13.92
CA GLU A 47 13.38 -14.39 14.95
C GLU A 47 12.43 -13.84 16.01
N LYS A 48 11.10 -13.94 15.80
CA LYS A 48 10.05 -13.45 16.72
C LYS A 48 10.26 -11.97 17.06
N PRO A 49 10.15 -11.06 16.08
CA PRO A 49 10.47 -9.65 16.27
C PRO A 49 9.59 -9.00 17.34
N ALA A 50 10.18 -8.11 18.15
CA ALA A 50 9.40 -7.25 19.05
C ALA A 50 8.61 -6.18 18.30
N GLY A 51 8.99 -5.89 17.04
CA GLY A 51 8.31 -4.99 16.13
C GLY A 51 9.01 -4.95 14.78
N LEU A 52 8.29 -4.49 13.75
CA LEU A 52 8.81 -4.33 12.40
C LEU A 52 8.61 -2.89 11.91
N VAL A 53 9.66 -2.29 11.38
CA VAL A 53 9.60 -1.07 10.55
C VAL A 53 9.88 -1.45 9.10
N LEU A 54 8.96 -1.10 8.19
CA LEU A 54 9.24 -1.09 6.75
C LEU A 54 9.80 0.29 6.38
N ALA A 55 11.02 0.33 5.88
CA ALA A 55 11.70 1.52 5.39
C ALA A 55 12.05 1.38 3.89
N SER A 56 12.48 2.44 3.26
CA SER A 56 12.98 2.41 1.89
C SER A 56 14.47 2.75 1.85
N ALA A 57 15.22 2.01 1.05
CA ALA A 57 16.62 2.30 0.75
C ALA A 57 16.79 3.48 -0.24
N SER A 58 15.71 3.91 -0.91
CA SER A 58 15.74 5.08 -1.79
C SER A 58 15.72 6.37 -0.97
N THR A 59 16.49 7.36 -1.38
CA THR A 59 16.44 8.70 -0.79
C THR A 59 15.33 9.59 -1.35
N ARG A 60 14.64 9.16 -2.43
CA ARG A 60 13.68 9.96 -3.19
C ARG A 60 12.24 9.51 -3.03
N VAL A 61 12.03 8.22 -2.84
CA VAL A 61 10.70 7.63 -2.77
C VAL A 61 10.64 6.65 -1.60
N TYR A 62 9.46 6.45 -1.04
CA TYR A 62 9.24 5.27 -0.22
C TYR A 62 9.08 4.05 -1.14
N VAL A 63 7.98 3.95 -1.87
CA VAL A 63 7.75 2.98 -2.95
C VAL A 63 6.83 3.63 -3.98
N ALA A 64 7.25 3.66 -5.25
CA ALA A 64 6.56 4.38 -6.32
C ALA A 64 5.38 3.60 -6.96
N GLY A 65 5.07 2.42 -6.45
CA GLY A 65 3.99 1.54 -6.93
C GLY A 65 4.50 0.23 -7.51
N ALA A 66 3.63 -0.49 -8.21
CA ALA A 66 3.98 -1.68 -8.97
C ALA A 66 4.80 -1.34 -10.23
N ASP A 67 5.56 -2.30 -10.72
CA ASP A 67 6.27 -2.15 -12.00
C ASP A 67 5.29 -2.29 -13.17
N LEU A 68 4.86 -1.15 -13.71
CA LEU A 68 3.89 -1.12 -14.82
C LEU A 68 4.44 -1.74 -16.11
N ALA A 69 5.76 -1.70 -16.35
CA ALA A 69 6.36 -2.32 -17.52
C ALA A 69 6.32 -3.86 -17.40
N GLU A 70 6.58 -4.39 -16.21
CA GLU A 70 6.41 -5.81 -15.94
C GLU A 70 4.95 -6.25 -16.05
N ILE A 71 4.02 -5.51 -15.41
CA ILE A 71 2.58 -5.77 -15.49
C ILE A 71 2.10 -5.80 -16.95
N ASP A 72 2.60 -4.91 -17.80
CA ASP A 72 2.24 -4.84 -19.22
C ASP A 72 2.77 -6.03 -20.03
N ALA A 73 3.97 -6.50 -19.69
CA ALA A 73 4.62 -7.62 -20.39
C ALA A 73 4.06 -9.00 -20.03
N LEU A 74 3.44 -9.15 -18.85
CA LEU A 74 2.88 -10.41 -18.39
C LEU A 74 1.56 -10.74 -19.13
N ASP A 75 1.32 -12.02 -19.43
CA ASP A 75 -0.02 -12.49 -19.79
C ASP A 75 -0.95 -12.48 -18.55
N ASP A 76 -2.23 -12.77 -18.73
CA ASP A 76 -3.21 -12.68 -17.65
C ASP A 76 -2.94 -13.67 -16.52
N ALA A 77 -2.54 -14.90 -16.85
CA ALA A 77 -2.24 -15.92 -15.85
C ALA A 77 -0.98 -15.55 -15.05
N ALA A 78 0.06 -15.06 -15.73
CA ALA A 78 1.29 -14.62 -15.07
C ALA A 78 1.06 -13.36 -14.23
N LEU A 79 0.21 -12.41 -14.68
CA LEU A 79 -0.17 -11.25 -13.89
C LEU A 79 -0.97 -11.65 -12.64
N GLU A 80 -1.91 -12.57 -12.77
CA GLU A 80 -2.63 -13.09 -11.60
C GLU A 80 -1.67 -13.70 -10.58
N GLN A 81 -0.69 -14.49 -11.03
CA GLN A 81 0.34 -15.06 -10.15
C GLN A 81 1.24 -14.00 -9.52
N TYR A 82 1.60 -12.94 -10.24
CA TYR A 82 2.32 -11.80 -9.69
C TYR A 82 1.54 -11.13 -8.57
N LEU A 83 0.26 -10.85 -8.78
CA LEU A 83 -0.63 -10.23 -7.79
C LEU A 83 -0.85 -11.14 -6.57
N LEU A 84 -0.99 -12.44 -6.78
CA LEU A 84 -1.12 -13.43 -5.69
C LEU A 84 0.16 -13.49 -4.84
N ARG A 85 1.35 -13.49 -5.47
CA ARG A 85 2.63 -13.45 -4.73
C ARG A 85 2.76 -12.20 -3.90
N GLY A 86 2.38 -11.02 -4.44
CA GLY A 86 2.35 -9.79 -3.68
C GLY A 86 1.40 -9.86 -2.48
N SER A 87 0.19 -10.38 -2.69
CA SER A 87 -0.78 -10.58 -1.59
C SER A 87 -0.22 -11.52 -0.51
N ALA A 88 0.43 -12.61 -0.90
CA ALA A 88 1.06 -13.55 0.03
C ALA A 88 2.17 -12.86 0.85
N ALA A 89 3.08 -12.15 0.18
CA ALA A 89 4.19 -11.45 0.83
C ALA A 89 3.69 -10.38 1.82
N PHE A 90 2.72 -9.54 1.41
CA PHE A 90 2.26 -8.44 2.26
C PHE A 90 1.40 -8.93 3.44
N SER A 91 0.65 -10.01 3.27
CA SER A 91 -0.11 -10.62 4.37
C SER A 91 0.76 -11.17 5.49
N MET A 92 2.06 -11.40 5.26
CA MET A 92 2.98 -11.82 6.31
C MET A 92 3.22 -10.73 7.36
N ILE A 93 3.08 -9.44 6.99
CA ILE A 93 3.30 -8.32 7.91
C ILE A 93 2.39 -8.42 9.15
N PRO A 94 1.06 -8.47 9.04
CA PRO A 94 0.20 -8.64 10.21
C PRO A 94 0.30 -10.03 10.86
N GLN A 95 0.84 -11.04 10.15
CA GLN A 95 1.07 -12.38 10.70
C GLN A 95 2.27 -12.45 11.65
N LEU A 96 3.15 -11.46 11.66
CA LEU A 96 4.28 -11.40 12.61
C LEU A 96 3.83 -11.35 14.07
N GLY A 97 2.60 -10.92 14.35
CA GLY A 97 2.05 -10.88 15.70
C GLY A 97 2.74 -9.84 16.61
N CYS A 98 3.35 -8.83 16.03
CA CYS A 98 3.98 -7.69 16.71
C CYS A 98 3.53 -6.35 16.11
N PRO A 99 3.76 -5.21 16.79
CA PRO A 99 3.52 -3.90 16.21
C PRO A 99 4.35 -3.67 14.95
N THR A 100 3.73 -3.10 13.92
CA THR A 100 4.36 -2.85 12.63
C THR A 100 4.14 -1.40 12.19
N ALA A 101 5.15 -0.76 11.60
CA ALA A 101 5.05 0.60 11.10
C ALA A 101 5.79 0.78 9.77
N SER A 102 5.24 1.61 8.89
CA SER A 102 5.92 2.05 7.67
C SER A 102 6.57 3.41 7.90
N ALA A 103 7.88 3.51 7.64
CA ALA A 103 8.66 4.75 7.76
C ALA A 103 8.71 5.47 6.40
N ILE A 104 7.76 6.37 6.17
CA ILE A 104 7.52 7.05 4.90
C ILE A 104 8.26 8.39 4.88
N HIS A 105 9.07 8.64 3.84
CA HIS A 105 9.82 9.90 3.69
C HIS A 105 9.79 10.46 2.25
N GLY A 106 9.03 9.84 1.37
CA GLY A 106 8.97 10.19 -0.04
C GLY A 106 7.72 9.66 -0.73
N ALA A 107 7.67 9.76 -2.05
CA ALA A 107 6.51 9.35 -2.83
C ALA A 107 6.08 7.92 -2.49
N THR A 108 4.78 7.75 -2.19
CA THR A 108 4.17 6.51 -1.71
C THR A 108 2.89 6.30 -2.51
N LEU A 109 2.99 5.58 -3.63
CA LEU A 109 1.93 5.52 -4.62
C LEU A 109 1.51 4.09 -4.91
N GLY A 110 0.21 3.90 -5.16
CA GLY A 110 -0.35 2.62 -5.59
C GLY A 110 0.04 1.47 -4.67
N GLY A 111 0.57 0.39 -5.22
CA GLY A 111 1.08 -0.75 -4.45
C GLY A 111 2.05 -0.37 -3.34
N GLY A 112 2.78 0.76 -3.46
CA GLY A 112 3.64 1.28 -2.41
C GLY A 112 2.87 1.78 -1.19
N LEU A 113 1.69 2.38 -1.39
CA LEU A 113 0.79 2.71 -0.29
C LEU A 113 0.09 1.44 0.22
N GLU A 114 -0.22 0.49 -0.67
CA GLU A 114 -0.85 -0.77 -0.27
C GLU A 114 0.04 -1.56 0.69
N ILE A 115 1.32 -1.79 0.36
CA ILE A 115 2.24 -2.49 1.28
C ILE A 115 2.43 -1.70 2.59
N ALA A 116 2.52 -0.36 2.52
CA ALA A 116 2.61 0.46 3.72
C ALA A 116 1.40 0.26 4.64
N MET A 117 0.20 0.19 4.09
CA MET A 117 -1.05 0.02 4.84
C MET A 117 -1.24 -1.38 5.43
N HIS A 118 -0.44 -2.38 5.03
CA HIS A 118 -0.40 -3.67 5.75
C HIS A 118 0.24 -3.54 7.13
N CYS A 119 1.01 -2.48 7.39
CA CYS A 119 1.46 -2.11 8.73
C CYS A 119 0.33 -1.47 9.56
N ASP A 120 0.48 -1.55 10.89
CA ASP A 120 -0.46 -0.96 11.84
C ASP A 120 -0.42 0.57 11.75
N ALA A 121 0.77 1.16 11.64
CA ALA A 121 0.96 2.60 11.57
C ALA A 121 1.66 3.06 10.29
N LEU A 122 1.23 4.22 9.78
CA LEU A 122 1.94 5.00 8.77
C LEU A 122 2.65 6.17 9.47
N VAL A 123 3.98 6.16 9.48
CA VAL A 123 4.81 7.19 10.09
C VAL A 123 5.48 7.98 8.98
N ALA A 124 5.23 9.28 8.90
CA ALA A 124 5.72 10.10 7.81
C ALA A 124 6.68 11.20 8.26
N ALA A 125 7.86 11.28 7.64
CA ALA A 125 8.69 12.47 7.65
C ALA A 125 8.30 13.34 6.44
N LEU A 126 7.58 14.43 6.70
CA LEU A 126 7.24 15.38 5.64
C LEU A 126 8.49 16.12 5.16
N PRO A 127 8.50 16.62 3.91
CA PRO A 127 9.63 17.43 3.43
C PRO A 127 9.78 18.71 4.27
N ALA A 128 10.96 19.31 4.23
CA ALA A 128 11.16 20.64 4.79
C ALA A 128 10.22 21.66 4.13
N ALA A 129 9.95 22.77 4.83
CA ALA A 129 8.94 23.75 4.40
C ALA A 129 9.21 24.38 3.02
N ASP A 130 10.47 24.44 2.61
CA ASP A 130 10.95 24.98 1.33
C ASP A 130 11.11 23.89 0.24
N ALA A 131 10.95 22.62 0.61
CA ALA A 131 11.06 21.50 -0.32
C ALA A 131 9.71 21.14 -0.95
N LYS A 132 9.77 20.60 -2.18
CA LYS A 132 8.57 20.19 -2.91
C LYS A 132 7.87 19.02 -2.21
N PRO A 133 6.56 19.10 -1.94
CA PRO A 133 5.79 17.99 -1.40
C PRO A 133 5.83 16.75 -2.33
N TRP A 134 6.05 15.58 -1.76
CA TRP A 134 5.90 14.32 -2.47
C TRP A 134 4.42 13.88 -2.53
N ARG A 135 4.13 12.87 -3.33
CA ARG A 135 2.74 12.40 -3.56
C ARG A 135 2.43 11.14 -2.77
N VAL A 136 1.19 11.02 -2.27
CA VAL A 136 0.64 9.84 -1.61
C VAL A 136 -0.77 9.55 -2.11
N GLY A 137 -1.08 8.28 -2.36
CA GLY A 137 -2.42 7.84 -2.79
C GLY A 137 -2.40 6.63 -3.69
N LEU A 138 -3.56 6.30 -4.23
CA LEU A 138 -3.80 5.15 -5.12
C LEU A 138 -4.15 5.68 -6.52
N PRO A 139 -3.16 5.85 -7.43
CA PRO A 139 -3.35 6.48 -8.74
C PRO A 139 -3.83 5.52 -9.83
N GLU A 140 -4.08 4.25 -9.53
CA GLU A 140 -4.39 3.18 -10.49
C GLU A 140 -5.55 3.54 -11.43
N ALA A 141 -6.63 4.13 -10.89
CA ALA A 141 -7.78 4.55 -11.69
C ALA A 141 -7.45 5.67 -12.68
N GLY A 142 -6.41 6.49 -12.42
CA GLY A 142 -5.86 7.44 -13.37
C GLY A 142 -5.26 6.79 -14.62
N LEU A 143 -4.86 5.51 -14.52
CA LEU A 143 -4.45 4.64 -15.62
C LEU A 143 -5.60 3.76 -16.13
N CYS A 144 -6.82 3.99 -15.66
CA CYS A 144 -8.02 3.20 -15.95
C CYS A 144 -7.95 1.72 -15.51
N ILE A 145 -7.16 1.42 -14.49
CA ILE A 145 -7.07 0.12 -13.83
C ILE A 145 -7.50 0.22 -12.36
N CYS A 146 -7.41 -0.87 -11.59
CA CYS A 146 -7.84 -0.96 -10.20
C CYS A 146 -6.61 -1.30 -9.32
N PRO A 147 -6.56 -0.89 -8.03
CA PRO A 147 -5.62 -1.47 -7.06
C PRO A 147 -5.66 -2.99 -7.03
N GLY A 148 -4.65 -3.65 -6.51
CA GLY A 148 -4.57 -5.10 -6.56
C GLY A 148 -4.19 -5.81 -5.25
N TRP A 149 -3.87 -5.05 -4.20
CA TRP A 149 -3.37 -5.59 -2.92
C TRP A 149 -4.09 -5.06 -1.68
N GLY A 150 -5.37 -4.64 -1.84
CA GLY A 150 -6.24 -4.28 -0.74
C GLY A 150 -6.41 -2.77 -0.52
N GLY A 151 -5.89 -1.94 -1.43
CA GLY A 151 -5.96 -0.49 -1.32
C GLY A 151 -7.37 0.05 -1.19
N THR A 152 -8.34 -0.53 -1.92
CA THR A 152 -9.77 -0.13 -1.87
C THR A 152 -10.41 -0.38 -0.51
N LEU A 153 -9.84 -1.25 0.32
CA LEU A 153 -10.36 -1.62 1.64
C LEU A 153 -9.56 -1.01 2.79
N MET A 154 -8.25 -0.79 2.60
CA MET A 154 -7.40 -0.28 3.67
C MET A 154 -7.44 1.24 3.76
N LEU A 155 -7.46 1.95 2.64
CA LEU A 155 -7.49 3.42 2.66
C LEU A 155 -8.76 3.99 3.31
N PRO A 156 -9.98 3.49 3.01
CA PRO A 156 -11.20 3.98 3.68
C PRO A 156 -11.33 3.55 5.15
N ALA A 157 -10.51 2.62 5.62
CA ALA A 157 -10.40 2.30 7.05
C ALA A 157 -9.46 3.24 7.82
N ARG A 158 -8.71 4.12 7.11
CA ARG A 158 -7.74 5.05 7.70
C ARG A 158 -8.17 6.51 7.66
N ILE A 159 -8.92 6.90 6.63
CA ILE A 159 -9.40 8.27 6.46
C ILE A 159 -10.93 8.26 6.28
N ILE A 160 -11.54 9.42 6.04
CA ILE A 160 -12.98 9.53 5.76
C ILE A 160 -13.33 8.60 4.59
N PRO A 161 -14.19 7.58 4.78
CA PRO A 161 -14.43 6.54 3.78
C PRO A 161 -14.89 7.07 2.42
N ALA A 162 -15.83 8.03 2.39
CA ALA A 162 -16.32 8.61 1.15
C ALA A 162 -15.19 9.26 0.34
N LEU A 163 -14.33 10.04 1.01
CA LEU A 163 -13.17 10.67 0.37
C LEU A 163 -12.16 9.64 -0.15
N ALA A 164 -11.89 8.59 0.65
CA ALA A 164 -10.96 7.53 0.28
C ALA A 164 -11.43 6.78 -0.97
N ILE A 165 -12.70 6.37 -0.98
CA ILE A 165 -13.29 5.60 -2.08
C ILE A 165 -13.34 6.46 -3.35
N GLU A 166 -13.76 7.73 -3.25
CA GLU A 166 -13.79 8.65 -4.38
C GLU A 166 -12.40 8.86 -5.00
N LYS A 167 -11.39 9.18 -4.17
CA LYS A 167 -10.02 9.37 -4.63
C LYS A 167 -9.41 8.11 -5.26
N THR A 168 -9.68 6.94 -4.68
CA THR A 168 -9.25 5.67 -5.27
C THR A 168 -9.93 5.42 -6.62
N ALA A 169 -11.24 5.68 -6.72
CA ALA A 169 -12.01 5.47 -7.94
C ALA A 169 -11.71 6.48 -9.06
N THR A 170 -11.14 7.64 -8.73
CA THR A 170 -10.67 8.65 -9.70
C THR A 170 -9.17 8.57 -10.00
N GLY A 171 -8.40 7.88 -9.15
CA GLY A 171 -6.93 7.82 -9.24
C GLY A 171 -6.24 9.12 -8.81
N GLU A 172 -6.93 9.98 -8.07
CA GLU A 172 -6.35 11.20 -7.55
C GLU A 172 -5.50 10.94 -6.31
N THR A 173 -4.39 11.64 -6.20
CA THR A 173 -3.44 11.54 -5.08
C THR A 173 -3.28 12.88 -4.40
N TRP A 174 -2.79 12.89 -3.16
CA TRP A 174 -2.51 14.11 -2.41
C TRP A 174 -1.02 14.48 -2.45
N PRO A 175 -0.69 15.78 -2.48
CA PRO A 175 0.59 16.25 -1.97
C PRO A 175 0.69 15.89 -0.47
N SER A 176 1.89 15.58 0.01
CA SER A 176 2.12 15.10 1.38
C SER A 176 1.73 16.12 2.47
N ASP A 177 1.83 17.41 2.16
CA ASP A 177 1.50 18.52 3.05
C ASP A 177 -0.01 18.76 3.18
N THR A 178 -0.80 18.37 2.14
CA THR A 178 -2.27 18.51 2.11
C THR A 178 -3.01 17.18 2.23
N ALA A 179 -2.29 16.08 2.44
CA ALA A 179 -2.91 14.78 2.70
C ALA A 179 -3.74 14.83 4.00
N PRO A 180 -4.87 14.08 4.06
CA PRO A 180 -5.70 14.03 5.25
C PRO A 180 -4.88 13.80 6.53
N LEU A 181 -5.14 14.57 7.58
CA LEU A 181 -4.35 14.53 8.82
C LEU A 181 -4.30 13.13 9.44
N CYS A 182 -5.40 12.39 9.32
CA CYS A 182 -5.53 11.03 9.86
C CYS A 182 -4.90 9.94 8.98
N LEU A 183 -4.36 10.27 7.79
CA LEU A 183 -3.67 9.30 6.95
C LEU A 183 -2.38 8.80 7.61
N PHE A 184 -1.64 9.71 8.25
CA PHE A 184 -0.41 9.37 8.96
C PHE A 184 -0.67 9.32 10.47
N ASP A 185 -0.38 8.18 11.09
CA ASP A 185 -0.55 7.97 12.53
C ASP A 185 0.45 8.79 13.34
N VAL A 186 1.65 9.00 12.78
CA VAL A 186 2.69 9.83 13.36
C VAL A 186 3.33 10.69 12.26
N ARG A 187 3.60 11.96 12.58
CA ARG A 187 4.42 12.84 11.76
C ARG A 187 5.74 13.07 12.48
N ALA A 188 6.85 12.62 11.89
CA ALA A 188 8.19 12.92 12.34
C ALA A 188 8.54 14.39 12.04
N GLU A 189 9.65 14.87 12.57
CA GLU A 189 10.14 16.22 12.27
C GLU A 189 10.26 16.44 10.76
N ALA A 190 9.76 17.56 10.28
CA ALA A 190 9.82 17.90 8.86
C ALA A 190 11.29 18.06 8.40
N GLY A 191 11.60 17.50 7.25
CA GLY A 191 12.96 17.49 6.71
C GLY A 191 13.90 16.44 7.31
N SER A 192 13.45 15.65 8.30
CA SER A 192 14.28 14.61 8.93
C SER A 192 14.53 13.38 8.03
N GLY A 193 13.82 13.27 6.90
CA GLY A 193 14.03 12.24 5.90
C GLY A 193 13.75 10.80 6.40
N SER A 194 14.42 9.83 5.79
CA SER A 194 14.23 8.40 6.11
C SER A 194 14.59 8.09 7.57
N GLU A 195 15.71 8.58 8.07
CA GLU A 195 16.17 8.30 9.44
C GLU A 195 15.20 8.86 10.49
N GLY A 196 14.66 10.06 10.28
CA GLY A 196 13.66 10.62 11.18
C GLY A 196 12.35 9.84 11.19
N ALA A 197 11.90 9.37 10.02
CA ALA A 197 10.74 8.50 9.91
C ALA A 197 10.98 7.15 10.63
N ILE A 198 12.14 6.53 10.45
CA ILE A 198 12.52 5.27 11.12
C ILE A 198 12.55 5.45 12.64
N ALA A 199 13.23 6.50 13.13
CA ALA A 199 13.31 6.78 14.56
C ALA A 199 11.92 6.99 15.19
N ALA A 200 11.04 7.75 14.51
CA ALA A 200 9.66 7.96 14.95
C ALA A 200 8.83 6.66 14.92
N ALA A 201 9.03 5.80 13.92
CA ALA A 201 8.38 4.49 13.80
C ALA A 201 8.80 3.54 14.95
N ILE A 202 10.09 3.47 15.25
CA ILE A 202 10.61 2.69 16.39
C ILE A 202 10.01 3.21 17.70
N LYS A 203 9.97 4.52 17.89
CA LYS A 203 9.37 5.14 19.08
C LYS A 203 7.89 4.77 19.20
N TRP A 204 7.14 4.81 18.09
CA TRP A 204 5.73 4.42 18.07
C TRP A 204 5.56 2.94 18.44
N ILE A 205 6.35 2.03 17.84
CA ILE A 205 6.32 0.59 18.14
C ILE A 205 6.58 0.32 19.62
N LYS A 206 7.61 0.93 20.20
CA LYS A 206 7.97 0.76 21.61
C LYS A 206 6.91 1.29 22.59
N ALA A 207 6.04 2.19 22.13
CA ALA A 207 4.93 2.71 22.94
C ALA A 207 3.68 1.83 22.90
N GLN A 208 3.64 0.77 22.05
CA GLN A 208 2.49 -0.11 21.97
C GLN A 208 2.46 -1.08 23.15
N ASP A 209 1.28 -1.22 23.76
CA ASP A 209 1.03 -2.29 24.72
C ASP A 209 0.79 -3.60 23.98
N VAL A 210 1.73 -4.52 24.09
CA VAL A 210 1.63 -5.88 23.51
C VAL A 210 1.06 -6.88 24.48
N SER A 211 0.78 -6.48 25.74
CA SER A 211 0.10 -7.31 26.71
C SER A 211 -1.38 -7.52 26.32
N GLY A 212 -1.93 -8.69 26.56
CA GLY A 212 -3.34 -8.96 26.32
C GLY A 212 -3.74 -9.36 24.89
N GLY A 213 -2.79 -9.67 23.99
CA GLY A 213 -3.07 -10.24 22.68
C GLY A 213 -3.51 -9.23 21.61
N ALA A 214 -3.32 -7.93 21.87
CA ALA A 214 -3.66 -6.86 20.91
C ALA A 214 -2.96 -7.02 19.56
N TYR A 215 -1.80 -7.65 19.54
CA TYR A 215 -1.00 -7.93 18.35
C TYR A 215 -0.97 -9.43 18.00
N ALA A 216 -2.06 -10.15 18.20
CA ALA A 216 -2.17 -11.52 17.71
C ALA A 216 -1.97 -11.58 16.21
N ALA A 217 -1.31 -12.64 15.73
CA ALA A 217 -1.10 -12.87 14.33
C ALA A 217 -2.44 -12.90 13.55
N SER A 218 -2.50 -12.22 12.42
CA SER A 218 -3.69 -12.09 11.58
C SER A 218 -3.32 -12.19 10.09
N THR A 219 -4.17 -12.80 9.30
CA THR A 219 -4.05 -12.81 7.82
C THR A 219 -4.60 -11.53 7.18
N THR A 220 -5.20 -10.65 7.97
CA THR A 220 -5.83 -9.41 7.50
C THR A 220 -5.18 -8.22 8.21
N PRO A 221 -4.88 -7.11 7.49
CA PRO A 221 -4.42 -5.88 8.12
C PRO A 221 -5.40 -5.39 9.19
N ARG A 222 -4.87 -4.91 10.33
CA ARG A 222 -5.72 -4.47 11.45
C ARG A 222 -6.59 -3.28 11.11
N ARG A 223 -6.18 -2.47 10.13
CA ARG A 223 -6.92 -1.31 9.63
C ARG A 223 -7.38 -1.56 8.20
N ALA A 224 -8.40 -2.38 8.05
CA ALA A 224 -9.08 -2.65 6.78
C ALA A 224 -10.60 -2.72 7.01
N LEU A 225 -11.38 -2.37 5.98
CA LEU A 225 -12.82 -2.60 5.99
C LEU A 225 -13.11 -4.10 6.08
N SER A 226 -14.15 -4.42 6.81
CA SER A 226 -14.64 -5.78 7.04
C SER A 226 -16.16 -5.83 6.92
N THR A 227 -16.74 -6.99 7.12
CA THR A 227 -18.20 -7.18 7.12
C THR A 227 -18.92 -6.34 8.18
N HIS A 228 -18.24 -5.96 9.28
CA HIS A 228 -18.79 -5.07 10.30
C HIS A 228 -19.04 -3.63 9.80
N ASN A 229 -18.39 -3.24 8.70
CA ASN A 229 -18.52 -1.91 8.11
C ASN A 229 -19.64 -1.82 7.06
N ALA A 230 -20.29 -2.93 6.70
CA ALA A 230 -21.23 -3.00 5.58
C ALA A 230 -22.35 -1.94 5.68
N ALA A 231 -22.99 -1.81 6.84
CA ALA A 231 -24.09 -0.86 7.06
C ALA A 231 -23.65 0.61 6.83
N ALA A 232 -22.41 0.96 7.17
CA ALA A 232 -21.89 2.31 7.00
C ALA A 232 -21.35 2.57 5.57
N ILE A 233 -20.77 1.57 4.93
CA ILE A 233 -20.05 1.74 3.65
C ILE A 233 -20.96 1.56 2.44
N THR A 234 -21.95 0.65 2.51
CA THR A 234 -22.85 0.40 1.36
C THR A 234 -23.54 1.67 0.87
N PRO A 235 -24.15 2.52 1.72
CA PRO A 235 -24.79 3.76 1.27
C PRO A 235 -23.80 4.74 0.62
N ILE A 236 -22.55 4.78 1.11
CA ILE A 236 -21.48 5.60 0.52
C ILE A 236 -21.17 5.13 -0.90
N CYS A 237 -21.03 3.82 -1.11
CA CYS A 237 -20.82 3.25 -2.44
C CYS A 237 -22.00 3.52 -3.38
N ASP A 238 -23.25 3.51 -2.89
CA ASP A 238 -24.44 3.78 -3.69
C ASP A 238 -24.50 5.24 -4.12
N GLU A 239 -24.12 6.16 -3.25
CA GLU A 239 -24.03 7.58 -3.59
C GLU A 239 -22.91 7.86 -4.61
N LEU A 240 -21.71 7.33 -4.35
CA LEU A 240 -20.57 7.51 -5.24
C LEU A 240 -20.75 6.83 -6.61
N ALA A 241 -21.58 5.78 -6.70
CA ALA A 241 -21.89 5.15 -7.98
C ALA A 241 -22.53 6.12 -8.98
N LYS A 242 -23.19 7.17 -8.52
CA LYS A 242 -23.79 8.20 -9.37
C LYS A 242 -22.77 9.11 -10.07
N SER A 243 -21.59 9.27 -9.50
CA SER A 243 -20.50 10.11 -10.01
C SER A 243 -19.37 9.32 -10.64
N VAL A 244 -18.77 8.39 -9.89
CA VAL A 244 -17.59 7.63 -10.35
C VAL A 244 -17.95 6.28 -10.98
N GLY A 245 -19.13 5.74 -10.71
CA GLY A 245 -19.57 4.44 -11.22
C GLY A 245 -19.86 4.39 -12.73
N ASN A 246 -19.85 5.52 -13.41
CA ASN A 246 -20.01 5.62 -14.87
C ASN A 246 -18.73 5.29 -15.65
N THR A 247 -17.60 5.11 -14.97
CA THR A 247 -16.34 4.65 -15.56
C THR A 247 -16.08 3.20 -15.20
N LEU A 248 -15.39 2.45 -16.09
CA LEU A 248 -15.10 1.03 -15.82
C LEU A 248 -14.25 0.85 -14.55
N HIS A 249 -13.21 1.67 -14.37
CA HIS A 249 -12.31 1.62 -13.22
C HIS A 249 -13.00 2.10 -11.93
N GLY A 250 -13.83 3.14 -12.00
CA GLY A 250 -14.60 3.60 -10.84
C GLY A 250 -15.62 2.56 -10.38
N ALA A 251 -16.36 1.95 -11.32
CA ALA A 251 -17.27 0.83 -11.01
C ALA A 251 -16.53 -0.36 -10.41
N ALA A 252 -15.34 -0.68 -10.91
CA ALA A 252 -14.49 -1.76 -10.41
C ALA A 252 -14.03 -1.49 -8.95
N CYS A 253 -13.57 -0.27 -8.66
CA CYS A 253 -13.19 0.11 -7.29
C CYS A 253 -14.39 0.00 -6.33
N LEU A 254 -15.57 0.50 -6.73
CA LEU A 254 -16.78 0.38 -5.92
C LEU A 254 -17.19 -1.07 -5.69
N ASP A 255 -17.09 -1.92 -6.73
CA ASP A 255 -17.40 -3.34 -6.62
C ASP A 255 -16.45 -4.05 -5.66
N ALA A 256 -15.13 -3.79 -5.73
CA ALA A 256 -14.16 -4.34 -4.79
C ALA A 256 -14.47 -3.96 -3.33
N VAL A 257 -14.84 -2.69 -3.07
CA VAL A 257 -15.28 -2.26 -1.74
C VAL A 257 -16.52 -3.01 -1.30
N ARG A 258 -17.55 -3.12 -2.16
CA ARG A 258 -18.80 -3.86 -1.84
C ARG A 258 -18.52 -5.33 -1.54
N GLN A 259 -17.68 -5.99 -2.32
CA GLN A 259 -17.29 -7.38 -2.06
C GLN A 259 -16.54 -7.53 -0.73
N GLY A 260 -15.66 -6.58 -0.40
CA GLY A 260 -14.93 -6.58 0.86
C GLY A 260 -15.84 -6.41 2.08
N VAL A 261 -16.82 -5.51 2.04
CA VAL A 261 -17.75 -5.33 3.16
C VAL A 261 -18.85 -6.39 3.22
N ALA A 262 -19.15 -7.08 2.11
CA ALA A 262 -20.11 -8.17 2.09
C ALA A 262 -19.50 -9.51 2.52
N HIS A 263 -18.25 -9.80 2.13
CA HIS A 263 -17.64 -11.13 2.22
C HIS A 263 -16.26 -11.14 2.90
N GLY A 264 -15.77 -9.99 3.36
CA GLY A 264 -14.48 -9.84 4.06
C GLY A 264 -13.32 -9.42 3.15
N PHE A 265 -12.20 -9.05 3.78
CA PHE A 265 -11.02 -8.47 3.14
C PHE A 265 -10.51 -9.30 1.95
N ALA A 266 -10.36 -10.61 2.14
CA ALA A 266 -9.84 -11.50 1.09
C ALA A 266 -10.71 -11.50 -0.18
N ALA A 267 -12.04 -11.42 -0.03
CA ALA A 267 -12.97 -11.35 -1.16
C ALA A 267 -12.83 -10.03 -1.93
N GLY A 268 -12.70 -8.91 -1.23
CA GLY A 268 -12.46 -7.62 -1.85
C GLY A 268 -11.13 -7.57 -2.61
N VAL A 269 -10.04 -8.06 -2.02
CA VAL A 269 -8.72 -8.14 -2.68
C VAL A 269 -8.75 -9.08 -3.89
N ALA A 270 -9.44 -10.21 -3.81
CA ALA A 270 -9.62 -11.09 -4.96
C ALA A 270 -10.37 -10.36 -6.09
N ARG A 271 -11.34 -9.52 -5.74
CA ARG A 271 -12.10 -8.74 -6.71
C ARG A 271 -11.27 -7.63 -7.35
N GLU A 272 -10.42 -6.93 -6.57
CA GLU A 272 -9.43 -5.99 -7.11
C GLU A 272 -8.56 -6.64 -8.18
N ARG A 273 -7.94 -7.80 -7.88
CA ARG A 273 -7.09 -8.53 -8.83
C ARG A 273 -7.82 -8.88 -10.12
N ALA A 274 -9.03 -9.44 -10.01
CA ALA A 274 -9.84 -9.77 -11.17
C ALA A 274 -10.15 -8.53 -12.04
N HIS A 275 -10.45 -7.40 -11.40
CA HIS A 275 -10.67 -6.15 -12.09
C HIS A 275 -9.41 -5.60 -12.74
N LEU A 276 -8.25 -5.65 -12.08
CA LEU A 276 -6.98 -5.19 -12.63
C LEU A 276 -6.63 -5.97 -13.91
N VAL A 277 -6.70 -7.32 -13.84
CA VAL A 277 -6.44 -8.19 -14.99
C VAL A 277 -7.37 -7.86 -16.16
N ALA A 278 -8.68 -7.69 -15.91
CA ALA A 278 -9.64 -7.39 -16.95
C ALA A 278 -9.50 -5.97 -17.53
N LEU A 279 -9.34 -4.98 -16.67
CA LEU A 279 -9.33 -3.56 -17.06
C LEU A 279 -8.12 -3.18 -17.90
N ARG A 280 -6.95 -3.79 -17.69
CA ARG A 280 -5.73 -3.45 -18.45
C ARG A 280 -5.88 -3.63 -19.97
N HIS A 281 -6.83 -4.46 -20.40
CA HIS A 281 -7.15 -4.69 -21.82
C HIS A 281 -8.15 -3.68 -22.39
N SER A 282 -8.79 -2.87 -21.55
CA SER A 282 -9.73 -1.87 -22.03
C SER A 282 -9.01 -0.79 -22.88
N ALA A 283 -9.69 -0.28 -23.89
CA ALA A 283 -9.08 0.74 -24.76
C ALA A 283 -8.60 1.98 -23.99
N PRO A 284 -9.33 2.50 -22.96
CA PRO A 284 -8.83 3.60 -22.15
C PRO A 284 -7.56 3.24 -21.35
N ALA A 285 -7.49 2.04 -20.76
CA ALA A 285 -6.32 1.61 -20.00
C ALA A 285 -5.11 1.43 -20.92
N ARG A 286 -5.28 0.77 -22.08
CA ARG A 286 -4.20 0.63 -23.07
C ARG A 286 -3.62 1.99 -23.47
N ALA A 287 -4.48 2.94 -23.83
CA ALA A 287 -4.02 4.28 -24.21
C ALA A 287 -3.20 4.98 -23.11
N LYS A 288 -3.59 4.80 -21.83
CA LYS A 288 -2.88 5.39 -20.68
C LYS A 288 -1.58 4.66 -20.36
N LEU A 289 -1.58 3.32 -20.37
CA LEU A 289 -0.39 2.50 -20.12
C LEU A 289 0.66 2.74 -21.23
N ASP A 290 0.28 2.72 -22.49
CA ASP A 290 1.18 3.01 -23.62
C ASP A 290 1.80 4.41 -23.54
N ALA A 291 1.00 5.42 -23.14
CA ALA A 291 1.50 6.77 -22.93
C ALA A 291 2.44 6.90 -21.72
N PHE A 292 2.23 6.10 -20.68
CA PHE A 292 3.10 6.05 -19.49
C PHE A 292 4.44 5.38 -19.80
N LEU A 293 4.42 4.23 -20.50
CA LEU A 293 5.60 3.42 -20.81
C LEU A 293 6.52 4.04 -21.87
N LYS A 294 6.04 5.00 -22.65
CA LYS A 294 6.83 5.75 -23.65
C LYS A 294 7.64 6.92 -23.07
N LYS A 295 7.46 7.24 -21.79
CA LYS A 295 8.18 8.32 -21.07
C LYS A 295 9.48 7.82 -20.47
#